data_207fe76bd4052d4e7da4eef603ac4096
#
_entry.id   207fe76bd4052d4e7da4eef603ac4096
#
_cell.length_a   1.000
_cell.length_b   1.000
_cell.length_c   1.000
_cell.angle_alpha   90.00
_cell.angle_beta   90.00
_cell.angle_gamma   90.00
#
_symmetry.space_group_name_H-M   'P 1'
#
loop_
_entity.id
_entity.type
_entity.pdbx_description
1 polymer ?
#
loop_
_entity_poly.entity_id
_entity_poly.type
_entity_poly.pdbx_seq_one_letter_code
_entity_poly.pdbx_strand_id
1 'polypeptide(L)'
;LTESIIINKKISGIKPELNNENAFKKANVIIDFTVPRCTFQVLKIASKLKKKVVIGTTGFTKKEEELIKKYSRKIPILKAGNMSLGINLLMYLTEITSSSLGNNFLSKVYEVHHKHKKDHPSGTALMLGKGIAVGKKKDFYKMIGNKYFNKKTFPYGKKINFNSIRKGETVGEHEVKFS
;
A
#
# COMPACT_ATOMS: atom_id res chain seq x y z
N LEU A 1 -18.73 -2.86 -14.48
CA LEU A 1 -17.88 -2.70 -15.67
C LEU A 1 -16.57 -3.39 -15.40
N THR A 2 -16.43 -4.55 -15.98
CA THR A 2 -15.21 -5.32 -16.05
C THR A 2 -14.32 -4.66 -17.08
N GLU A 3 -13.40 -3.82 -16.63
CA GLU A 3 -12.21 -3.57 -17.43
C GLU A 3 -11.44 -4.88 -17.47
N SER A 4 -11.54 -5.57 -18.59
CA SER A 4 -10.70 -6.71 -18.91
C SER A 4 -9.27 -6.21 -18.84
N ILE A 5 -8.49 -6.69 -17.90
CA ILE A 5 -7.03 -6.50 -17.92
C ILE A 5 -6.58 -7.23 -19.20
N ILE A 6 -6.26 -6.47 -20.24
CA ILE A 6 -5.61 -6.97 -21.43
C ILE A 6 -4.17 -7.30 -21.03
N ILE A 7 -3.99 -8.46 -20.47
CA ILE A 7 -2.68 -9.08 -20.36
C ILE A 7 -2.35 -9.55 -21.77
N ASN A 8 -1.25 -9.05 -22.32
CA ASN A 8 -0.71 -9.34 -23.64
C ASN A 8 -1.29 -10.57 -24.33
N LYS A 9 -1.66 -10.44 -25.60
CA LYS A 9 -2.33 -11.40 -26.52
C LYS A 9 -1.84 -12.86 -26.54
N LYS A 10 -1.03 -13.31 -25.59
CA LYS A 10 -0.41 -14.65 -25.54
C LYS A 10 -0.59 -15.42 -24.23
N ILE A 11 -1.56 -15.11 -23.37
CA ILE A 11 -1.92 -16.07 -22.33
C ILE A 11 -2.92 -17.03 -22.96
N SER A 12 -2.39 -18.10 -23.51
CA SER A 12 -3.11 -19.17 -24.14
C SER A 12 -4.20 -19.75 -23.23
N GLY A 13 -5.44 -19.67 -23.64
CA GLY A 13 -6.54 -20.49 -23.13
C GLY A 13 -7.28 -20.02 -21.89
N ILE A 14 -6.83 -18.99 -21.16
CA ILE A 14 -7.55 -18.50 -19.98
C ILE A 14 -8.48 -17.35 -20.39
N LYS A 15 -9.78 -17.55 -20.25
CA LYS A 15 -10.78 -16.50 -20.47
C LYS A 15 -11.04 -15.75 -19.17
N PRO A 16 -11.06 -14.39 -19.19
CA PRO A 16 -11.51 -13.61 -18.03
C PRO A 16 -12.95 -13.97 -17.67
N GLU A 17 -13.20 -14.16 -16.38
CA GLU A 17 -14.53 -14.42 -15.83
C GLU A 17 -14.92 -13.28 -14.90
N LEU A 18 -16.23 -13.04 -14.74
CA LEU A 18 -16.72 -12.09 -13.74
C LEU A 18 -16.42 -12.62 -12.33
N ASN A 19 -16.30 -11.70 -11.37
CA ASN A 19 -16.22 -12.02 -9.93
C ASN A 19 -17.53 -12.68 -9.48
N ASN A 20 -17.61 -14.00 -9.59
CA ASN A 20 -18.77 -14.80 -9.19
C ASN A 20 -18.34 -16.06 -8.44
N GLU A 21 -19.29 -16.76 -7.83
CA GLU A 21 -18.99 -17.96 -7.04
C GLU A 21 -18.36 -19.08 -7.87
N ASN A 22 -18.72 -19.21 -9.15
CA ASN A 22 -18.19 -20.27 -10.01
C ASN A 22 -16.70 -20.08 -10.31
N ALA A 23 -16.28 -18.85 -10.60
CA ALA A 23 -14.87 -18.53 -10.77
C ALA A 23 -14.08 -18.82 -9.48
N PHE A 24 -14.61 -18.40 -8.33
CA PHE A 24 -13.94 -18.57 -7.04
C PHE A 24 -13.89 -20.02 -6.56
N LYS A 25 -14.87 -20.86 -6.90
CA LYS A 25 -14.85 -22.30 -6.57
C LYS A 25 -13.62 -23.00 -7.14
N LYS A 26 -13.18 -22.62 -8.34
CA LYS A 26 -12.04 -23.21 -9.05
C LYS A 26 -10.69 -22.79 -8.44
N ALA A 27 -10.63 -21.72 -7.65
CA ALA A 27 -9.40 -21.18 -7.08
C ALA A 27 -9.12 -21.77 -5.69
N ASN A 28 -7.84 -21.97 -5.36
CA ASN A 28 -7.37 -22.30 -4.01
C ASN A 28 -7.07 -21.04 -3.20
N VAL A 29 -6.55 -20.02 -3.88
CA VAL A 29 -6.18 -18.70 -3.31
C VAL A 29 -6.66 -17.63 -4.29
N ILE A 30 -7.21 -16.56 -3.77
CA ILE A 30 -7.61 -15.38 -4.54
C ILE A 30 -6.60 -14.29 -4.28
N ILE A 31 -6.07 -13.67 -5.34
CA ILE A 31 -5.13 -12.56 -5.27
C ILE A 31 -5.84 -11.30 -5.76
N ASP A 32 -5.92 -10.29 -4.91
CA ASP A 32 -6.65 -9.05 -5.16
C ASP A 32 -5.72 -7.81 -5.12
N PHE A 33 -5.51 -7.21 -6.28
CA PHE A 33 -4.80 -5.94 -6.49
C PHE A 33 -5.73 -4.97 -7.24
N THR A 34 -6.84 -4.61 -6.63
CA THR A 34 -7.87 -3.78 -7.27
C THR A 34 -8.09 -2.47 -6.51
N VAL A 35 -9.32 -2.18 -6.16
CA VAL A 35 -9.71 -1.02 -5.35
C VAL A 35 -10.56 -1.47 -4.17
N PRO A 36 -10.65 -0.70 -3.06
CA PRO A 36 -11.36 -1.13 -1.84
C PRO A 36 -12.76 -1.69 -2.09
N ARG A 37 -13.55 -1.04 -2.94
CA ARG A 37 -14.89 -1.52 -3.31
C ARG A 37 -14.88 -2.95 -3.87
N CYS A 38 -13.94 -3.25 -4.77
CA CYS A 38 -13.80 -4.60 -5.35
C CYS A 38 -13.32 -5.61 -4.32
N THR A 39 -12.37 -5.23 -3.46
CA THR A 39 -11.88 -6.09 -2.38
C THR A 39 -13.03 -6.60 -1.51
N PHE A 40 -14.00 -5.76 -1.15
CA PHE A 40 -15.14 -6.21 -0.34
C PHE A 40 -16.10 -7.15 -1.07
N GLN A 41 -16.24 -7.01 -2.39
CA GLN A 41 -16.96 -8.00 -3.20
C GLN A 41 -16.22 -9.34 -3.19
N VAL A 42 -14.91 -9.32 -3.38
CA VAL A 42 -14.04 -10.51 -3.29
C VAL A 42 -14.17 -11.18 -1.91
N LEU A 43 -14.02 -10.41 -0.83
CA LEU A 43 -14.10 -10.93 0.54
C LEU A 43 -15.46 -11.55 0.87
N LYS A 44 -16.55 -10.98 0.38
CA LYS A 44 -17.89 -11.53 0.55
C LYS A 44 -18.00 -12.94 -0.06
N ILE A 45 -17.57 -13.11 -1.32
CA ILE A 45 -17.63 -14.39 -2.01
C ILE A 45 -16.61 -15.38 -1.40
N ALA A 46 -15.37 -14.94 -1.19
CA ALA A 46 -14.31 -15.76 -0.63
C ALA A 46 -14.68 -16.29 0.77
N SER A 47 -15.28 -15.45 1.62
CA SER A 47 -15.74 -15.86 2.96
C SER A 47 -16.83 -16.94 2.91
N LYS A 48 -17.80 -16.81 1.99
CA LYS A 48 -18.85 -17.81 1.77
C LYS A 48 -18.26 -19.16 1.34
N LEU A 49 -17.27 -19.12 0.45
CA LEU A 49 -16.63 -20.31 -0.12
C LEU A 49 -15.41 -20.80 0.67
N LYS A 50 -15.09 -20.18 1.81
CA LYS A 50 -13.92 -20.50 2.65
C LYS A 50 -12.59 -20.47 1.90
N LYS A 51 -12.44 -19.52 0.96
CA LYS A 51 -11.22 -19.33 0.17
C LYS A 51 -10.22 -18.40 0.87
N LYS A 52 -8.93 -18.67 0.69
CA LYS A 52 -7.83 -17.83 1.15
C LYS A 52 -7.71 -16.59 0.26
N VAL A 53 -7.35 -15.44 0.83
CA VAL A 53 -7.24 -14.18 0.06
C VAL A 53 -5.90 -13.51 0.33
N VAL A 54 -5.23 -13.06 -0.73
CA VAL A 54 -4.07 -12.16 -0.66
C VAL A 54 -4.51 -10.80 -1.16
N ILE A 55 -4.38 -9.78 -0.33
CA ILE A 55 -4.82 -8.40 -0.64
C ILE A 55 -3.59 -7.52 -0.80
N GLY A 56 -3.35 -7.07 -2.03
CA GLY A 56 -2.37 -6.02 -2.37
C GLY A 56 -3.03 -4.65 -2.60
N THR A 57 -4.36 -4.59 -2.59
CA THR A 57 -5.13 -3.34 -2.66
C THR A 57 -4.78 -2.43 -1.49
N THR A 58 -4.66 -1.14 -1.75
CA THR A 58 -4.35 -0.08 -0.77
C THR A 58 -5.45 0.97 -0.73
N GLY A 59 -5.32 1.96 0.16
CA GLY A 59 -6.26 3.08 0.23
C GLY A 59 -7.53 2.81 1.06
N PHE A 60 -7.53 1.80 1.92
CA PHE A 60 -8.63 1.52 2.84
C PHE A 60 -8.75 2.59 3.93
N THR A 61 -9.97 2.96 4.25
CA THR A 61 -10.31 3.75 5.42
C THR A 61 -10.17 2.92 6.70
N LYS A 62 -10.09 3.56 7.88
CA LYS A 62 -10.02 2.87 9.17
C LYS A 62 -11.20 1.89 9.37
N LYS A 63 -12.41 2.27 8.97
CA LYS A 63 -13.60 1.40 9.05
C LYS A 63 -13.48 0.17 8.14
N GLU A 64 -12.92 0.34 6.96
CA GLU A 64 -12.68 -0.75 6.01
C GLU A 64 -11.58 -1.69 6.51
N GLU A 65 -10.52 -1.19 7.13
CA GLU A 65 -9.50 -2.02 7.80
C GLU A 65 -10.12 -2.89 8.90
N GLU A 66 -10.99 -2.33 9.73
CA GLU A 66 -11.71 -3.08 10.75
C GLU A 66 -12.62 -4.15 10.15
N LEU A 67 -13.24 -3.87 9.00
CA LEU A 67 -14.06 -4.84 8.29
C LEU A 67 -13.22 -5.98 7.72
N ILE A 68 -12.04 -5.70 7.12
CA ILE A 68 -11.09 -6.74 6.68
C ILE A 68 -10.70 -7.63 7.87
N LYS A 69 -10.42 -7.04 9.04
CA LYS A 69 -10.13 -7.78 10.28
C LYS A 69 -11.30 -8.69 10.73
N LYS A 70 -12.55 -8.30 10.48
CA LYS A 70 -13.71 -9.18 10.74
C LYS A 70 -13.74 -10.36 9.77
N TYR A 71 -13.39 -10.16 8.49
CA TYR A 71 -13.27 -11.23 7.51
C TYR A 71 -12.12 -12.20 7.83
N SER A 72 -10.99 -11.70 8.34
CA SER A 72 -9.84 -12.55 8.68
C SER A 72 -10.10 -13.54 9.82
N ARG A 73 -11.17 -13.33 10.61
CA ARG A 73 -11.66 -14.32 11.58
C ARG A 73 -12.42 -15.49 10.93
N LYS A 74 -12.82 -15.36 9.67
CA LYS A 74 -13.61 -16.36 8.93
C LYS A 74 -12.79 -17.13 7.91
N ILE A 75 -11.79 -16.47 7.31
CA ILE A 75 -10.92 -17.02 6.27
C ILE A 75 -9.48 -16.50 6.44
N PRO A 76 -8.46 -17.25 6.01
CA PRO A 76 -7.08 -16.75 5.98
C PRO A 76 -6.94 -15.56 5.02
N ILE A 77 -6.42 -14.45 5.53
CA ILE A 77 -6.15 -13.23 4.75
C ILE A 77 -4.71 -12.81 4.98
N LEU A 78 -3.93 -12.70 3.90
CA LEU A 78 -2.66 -12.00 3.87
C LEU A 78 -2.89 -10.63 3.24
N LYS A 79 -2.62 -9.54 3.98
CA LYS A 79 -2.72 -8.19 3.45
C LYS A 79 -1.39 -7.48 3.58
N ALA A 80 -0.87 -6.94 2.47
CA ALA A 80 0.36 -6.16 2.45
C ALA A 80 0.22 -4.98 1.48
N GLY A 81 0.64 -3.80 1.91
CA GLY A 81 0.63 -2.60 1.06
C GLY A 81 1.78 -2.58 0.04
N ASN A 82 2.81 -3.40 0.26
CA ASN A 82 3.89 -3.66 -0.68
C ASN A 82 4.44 -5.08 -0.42
N MET A 83 4.68 -5.83 -1.48
CA MET A 83 5.19 -7.21 -1.41
C MET A 83 6.64 -7.34 -1.90
N SER A 84 7.31 -6.23 -2.21
CA SER A 84 8.73 -6.21 -2.52
C SER A 84 9.55 -6.50 -1.26
N LEU A 85 10.46 -7.48 -1.33
CA LEU A 85 11.38 -7.78 -0.24
C LEU A 85 12.24 -6.55 0.11
N GLY A 86 12.76 -5.84 -0.90
CA GLY A 86 13.57 -4.63 -0.70
C GLY A 86 12.81 -3.51 0.00
N ILE A 87 11.55 -3.27 -0.36
CA ILE A 87 10.72 -2.26 0.30
C ILE A 87 10.40 -2.65 1.74
N ASN A 88 10.10 -3.92 2.01
CA ASN A 88 9.84 -4.39 3.38
C ASN A 88 11.10 -4.30 4.25
N LEU A 89 12.29 -4.62 3.70
CA LEU A 89 13.57 -4.42 4.38
C LEU A 89 13.82 -2.93 4.64
N LEU A 90 13.60 -2.06 3.65
CA LEU A 90 13.76 -0.62 3.81
C LEU A 90 12.83 -0.06 4.89
N MET A 91 11.58 -0.53 4.98
CA MET A 91 10.66 -0.15 6.06
C MET A 91 11.20 -0.55 7.43
N TYR A 92 11.68 -1.78 7.56
CA TYR A 92 12.28 -2.27 8.82
C TYR A 92 13.53 -1.48 9.23
N LEU A 93 14.45 -1.24 8.30
CA LEU A 93 15.64 -0.42 8.53
C LEU A 93 15.27 1.02 8.88
N THR A 94 14.26 1.58 8.24
CA THR A 94 13.75 2.94 8.53
C THR A 94 13.25 3.04 9.98
N GLU A 95 12.52 2.05 10.46
CA GLU A 95 12.01 2.01 11.83
C GLU A 95 13.14 1.93 12.85
N ILE A 96 14.10 1.01 12.65
CA ILE A 96 15.26 0.85 13.54
C ILE A 96 16.10 2.13 13.57
N THR A 97 16.45 2.66 12.39
CA THR A 97 17.25 3.88 12.28
C THR A 97 16.56 5.06 12.98
N SER A 98 15.25 5.20 12.74
CA SER A 98 14.45 6.26 13.37
C SER A 98 14.41 6.13 14.89
N SER A 99 14.34 4.90 15.41
CA SER A 99 14.37 4.62 16.85
C SER A 99 15.73 4.97 17.46
N SER A 100 16.81 4.57 16.78
CA SER A 100 18.19 4.77 17.27
C SER A 100 18.62 6.24 17.26
N LEU A 101 18.24 6.98 16.22
CA LEU A 101 18.59 8.41 16.10
C LEU A 101 17.67 9.33 16.94
N GLY A 102 16.49 8.87 17.33
CA GLY A 102 15.56 9.61 18.16
C GLY A 102 14.96 10.85 17.49
N ASN A 103 14.62 11.86 18.32
CA ASN A 103 13.86 13.03 17.86
C ASN A 103 14.72 14.18 17.32
N ASN A 104 16.04 14.12 17.50
CA ASN A 104 16.94 15.23 17.12
C ASN A 104 17.24 15.28 15.62
N PHE A 105 16.98 14.17 14.91
CA PHE A 105 17.17 14.09 13.46
C PHE A 105 15.89 14.41 12.70
N LEU A 106 16.03 15.27 11.68
CA LEU A 106 14.98 15.52 10.71
C LEU A 106 14.83 14.28 9.82
N SER A 107 13.60 13.98 9.42
CA SER A 107 13.31 12.83 8.60
C SER A 107 12.67 13.26 7.29
N LYS A 108 13.20 12.77 6.18
CA LYS A 108 12.68 13.04 4.83
C LYS A 108 12.50 11.74 4.08
N VAL A 109 11.37 11.63 3.38
CA VAL A 109 11.10 10.54 2.45
C VAL A 109 11.06 11.13 1.05
N TYR A 110 11.95 10.67 0.19
CA TYR A 110 11.97 11.00 -1.23
C TYR A 110 11.41 9.86 -2.03
N GLU A 111 10.66 10.18 -3.07
CA GLU A 111 10.17 9.21 -4.02
C GLU A 111 10.14 9.75 -5.44
N VAL A 112 10.44 8.90 -6.39
CA VAL A 112 10.30 9.18 -7.82
C VAL A 112 9.44 8.10 -8.44
N HIS A 113 8.43 8.48 -9.21
CA HIS A 113 7.59 7.56 -10.00
C HIS A 113 7.32 8.14 -11.38
N HIS A 114 6.77 7.30 -12.26
CA HIS A 114 6.37 7.69 -13.60
C HIS A 114 5.35 8.85 -13.59
N LYS A 115 5.31 9.59 -14.69
CA LYS A 115 4.47 10.78 -14.87
C LYS A 115 2.96 10.54 -14.70
N HIS A 116 2.49 9.31 -14.90
CA HIS A 116 1.07 8.94 -14.82
C HIS A 116 0.59 8.63 -13.40
N LYS A 117 1.48 8.50 -12.41
CA LYS A 117 1.10 8.21 -11.03
C LYS A 117 0.41 9.39 -10.38
N LYS A 118 -0.85 9.20 -9.94
CA LYS A 118 -1.73 10.26 -9.45
C LYS A 118 -1.52 10.59 -7.96
N ASP A 119 -1.27 9.58 -7.14
CA ASP A 119 -1.11 9.74 -5.68
C ASP A 119 0.22 10.43 -5.33
N HIS A 120 0.16 11.41 -4.41
CA HIS A 120 1.29 12.15 -3.85
C HIS A 120 1.05 12.37 -2.34
N PRO A 121 1.87 11.87 -1.44
CA PRO A 121 2.92 10.85 -1.64
C PRO A 121 2.37 9.49 -2.05
N SER A 122 3.24 8.59 -2.57
CA SER A 122 2.88 7.21 -2.88
C SER A 122 2.54 6.41 -1.62
N GLY A 123 1.80 5.32 -1.79
CA GLY A 123 1.49 4.41 -0.68
C GLY A 123 2.74 3.91 0.05
N THR A 124 3.80 3.56 -0.70
CA THR A 124 5.10 3.14 -0.14
C THR A 124 5.77 4.26 0.64
N ALA A 125 5.78 5.49 0.12
CA ALA A 125 6.32 6.64 0.86
C ALA A 125 5.59 6.87 2.19
N LEU A 126 4.26 6.74 2.19
CA LEU A 126 3.46 6.83 3.42
C LEU A 126 3.78 5.70 4.40
N MET A 127 4.05 4.48 3.91
CA MET A 127 4.47 3.36 4.76
C MET A 127 5.83 3.62 5.41
N LEU A 128 6.80 4.14 4.66
CA LEU A 128 8.11 4.57 5.18
C LEU A 128 7.95 5.67 6.24
N GLY A 129 7.10 6.65 5.97
CA GLY A 129 6.77 7.69 6.96
C GLY A 129 6.15 7.13 8.26
N LYS A 130 5.30 6.10 8.15
CA LYS A 130 4.77 5.39 9.31
C LYS A 130 5.87 4.66 10.09
N GLY A 131 6.82 4.01 9.41
CA GLY A 131 7.99 3.40 10.04
C GLY A 131 8.80 4.42 10.83
N ILE A 132 9.03 5.62 10.28
CA ILE A 132 9.68 6.73 11.01
C ILE A 132 8.89 7.08 12.28
N ALA A 133 7.58 7.21 12.18
CA ALA A 133 6.74 7.56 13.32
C ALA A 133 6.75 6.50 14.42
N VAL A 134 6.70 5.22 14.04
CA VAL A 134 6.82 4.07 14.96
C VAL A 134 8.16 4.10 15.69
N GLY A 135 9.29 4.23 14.96
CA GLY A 135 10.60 4.34 15.55
C GLY A 135 10.74 5.50 16.55
N LYS A 136 10.10 6.63 16.28
CA LYS A 136 10.05 7.79 17.19
C LYS A 136 8.99 7.68 18.29
N LYS A 137 8.25 6.58 18.37
CA LYS A 137 7.14 6.36 19.31
C LYS A 137 6.10 7.48 19.26
N LYS A 138 5.74 7.94 18.05
CA LYS A 138 4.80 9.04 17.83
C LYS A 138 3.68 8.64 16.89
N ASP A 139 2.56 9.34 17.01
CA ASP A 139 1.44 9.19 16.08
C ASP A 139 1.80 9.78 14.71
N PHE A 140 1.68 8.97 13.66
CA PHE A 140 2.02 9.36 12.30
C PHE A 140 1.22 10.59 11.83
N TYR A 141 -0.08 10.63 12.11
CA TYR A 141 -0.94 11.73 11.66
C TYR A 141 -0.67 13.04 12.38
N LYS A 142 -0.08 12.98 13.58
CA LYS A 142 0.42 14.18 14.31
C LYS A 142 1.76 14.65 13.78
N MET A 143 2.53 13.76 13.14
CA MET A 143 3.84 14.09 12.56
C MET A 143 3.76 14.65 11.15
N ILE A 144 2.70 14.32 10.40
CA ILE A 144 2.43 14.87 9.06
C ILE A 144 1.24 15.81 9.12
N GLY A 145 1.35 16.97 8.44
CA GLY A 145 0.21 17.89 8.32
C GLY A 145 -0.76 17.46 7.23
N ASN A 146 -2.02 17.20 7.57
CA ASN A 146 -3.06 16.79 6.62
C ASN A 146 -3.26 17.75 5.43
N LYS A 147 -2.90 19.01 5.56
CA LYS A 147 -3.04 20.04 4.51
C LYS A 147 -2.09 19.87 3.32
N TYR A 148 -1.16 18.91 3.34
CA TYR A 148 -0.03 18.91 2.42
C TYR A 148 0.14 17.63 1.61
N PHE A 149 -0.78 16.67 1.69
CA PHE A 149 -0.69 15.40 0.94
C PHE A 149 -0.58 15.57 -0.58
N ASN A 150 -1.07 16.69 -1.12
CA ASN A 150 -1.01 17.00 -2.55
C ASN A 150 0.12 17.98 -2.92
N LYS A 151 0.97 18.41 -1.99
CA LYS A 151 2.09 19.30 -2.28
C LYS A 151 3.38 18.51 -2.46
N LYS A 152 4.19 18.92 -3.42
CA LYS A 152 5.48 18.28 -3.77
C LYS A 152 6.51 18.31 -2.65
N THR A 153 6.43 19.27 -1.74
CA THR A 153 7.38 19.44 -0.63
C THR A 153 6.66 19.87 0.64
N PHE A 154 7.14 19.37 1.79
CA PHE A 154 6.70 19.80 3.11
C PHE A 154 7.68 20.82 3.70
N PRO A 155 7.22 21.85 4.42
CA PRO A 155 8.10 22.76 5.11
C PRO A 155 8.92 22.03 6.19
N TYR A 156 10.15 22.50 6.40
CA TYR A 156 11.04 22.00 7.43
C TYR A 156 10.42 22.15 8.84
N GLY A 157 10.54 21.11 9.66
CA GLY A 157 10.08 21.11 11.05
C GLY A 157 10.34 19.77 11.74
N LYS A 158 9.91 19.60 12.97
CA LYS A 158 9.97 18.32 13.72
C LYS A 158 9.10 17.21 13.12
N LYS A 159 8.62 17.39 11.90
CA LYS A 159 7.67 16.51 11.19
C LYS A 159 8.39 15.71 10.11
N ILE A 160 7.75 14.65 9.66
CA ILE A 160 8.20 13.87 8.53
C ILE A 160 7.92 14.66 7.25
N ASN A 161 8.96 14.89 6.46
CA ASN A 161 8.87 15.59 5.18
C ASN A 161 8.81 14.59 4.03
N PHE A 162 7.92 14.84 3.05
CA PHE A 162 7.82 14.04 1.84
C PHE A 162 8.19 14.89 0.63
N ASN A 163 8.96 14.32 -0.29
CA ASN A 163 9.25 14.90 -1.58
C ASN A 163 8.91 13.88 -2.67
N SER A 164 7.84 14.17 -3.40
CA SER A 164 7.32 13.27 -4.45
C SER A 164 7.60 13.86 -5.82
N ILE A 165 8.38 13.16 -6.63
CA ILE A 165 8.74 13.53 -7.98
C ILE A 165 8.02 12.62 -8.97
N ARG A 166 7.55 13.19 -10.08
CA ARG A 166 6.94 12.46 -11.20
C ARG A 166 7.76 12.74 -12.44
N LYS A 167 8.45 11.69 -12.96
CA LYS A 167 9.41 11.86 -14.06
C LYS A 167 9.48 10.60 -14.92
N GLY A 168 9.36 10.79 -16.23
CA GLY A 168 9.54 9.71 -17.20
C GLY A 168 8.64 8.50 -16.95
N GLU A 169 9.22 7.33 -17.08
CA GLU A 169 8.59 6.01 -16.88
C GLU A 169 9.18 5.27 -15.67
N THR A 170 9.76 5.99 -14.70
CA THR A 170 10.33 5.41 -13.47
C THR A 170 9.29 4.58 -12.73
N VAL A 171 9.58 3.31 -12.50
CA VAL A 171 8.65 2.37 -11.83
C VAL A 171 8.40 2.80 -10.38
N GLY A 172 9.47 3.14 -9.65
CA GLY A 172 9.41 3.66 -8.30
C GLY A 172 10.77 3.59 -7.61
N GLU A 173 11.26 4.72 -7.15
CA GLU A 173 12.47 4.85 -6.33
C GLU A 173 12.09 5.47 -4.99
N HIS A 174 12.69 5.01 -3.90
CA HIS A 174 12.41 5.49 -2.57
C HIS A 174 13.71 5.65 -1.78
N GLU A 175 13.84 6.78 -1.11
CA GLU A 175 14.94 7.10 -0.21
C GLU A 175 14.40 7.65 1.11
N VAL A 176 15.00 7.24 2.23
CA VAL A 176 14.75 7.84 3.55
C VAL A 176 16.03 8.45 4.05
N LYS A 177 15.98 9.75 4.34
CA LYS A 177 17.12 10.53 4.84
C LYS A 177 16.85 11.04 6.24
N PHE A 178 17.83 10.86 7.11
CA PHE A 178 17.90 11.44 8.45
C PHE A 178 19.06 12.45 8.49
N SER A 179 18.80 13.69 8.92
CA SER A 179 19.78 14.76 8.93
C SER A 179 19.63 15.69 10.14
#